data_8f833d1e7806d9cf48837037babeb193
#
_entry.id   8f833d1e7806d9cf48837037babeb193
#
_cell.length_a   1.000
_cell.length_b   1.000
_cell.length_c   1.000
_cell.angle_alpha   90.00
_cell.angle_beta   90.00
_cell.angle_gamma   90.00
#
_symmetry.space_group_name_H-M   'P 1'
#
loop_
_entity.id
_entity.type
_entity.pdbx_description
1 polymer ?
#
loop_
_entity_poly.entity_id
_entity_poly.type
_entity_poly.pdbx_seq_one_letter_code
_entity_poly.pdbx_strand_id
1 'polypeptide(L)'
;MSGALKEVRNRIKSVQSTQQITKAMKMVSAAKLRRAQDAITQMRPYAQKLQEMLSNIVSNSEGDVNMALAVQRPVENVMIIVVTSDRGLCGGYNSNLIKLAKLVIAEKYPQQFAKGKVQILPIGKKGYESFTKSGFKVVNQYWDIFTGLSFDKVQSAAKHAMDAFANKEIDAVELIYSEFKNAATQRFVAEQFLPVQKVGKTEGQKNADFIFEPGKDVLIAELMPKILNTQLFKATLDANASEHGARMTAMDKASDNANELLKSLKISYNRARQAAITTELTEIVSGAAALQG
;
A
#
# COMPACT_ATOMS: atom_id res chain seq x y z
N MET A 1 -2.66 -7.04 -49.50
CA MET A 1 -3.43 -6.70 -48.26
C MET A 1 -3.11 -5.28 -47.87
N SER A 2 -4.08 -4.40 -47.72
CA SER A 2 -3.90 -3.00 -47.35
C SER A 2 -3.19 -2.91 -45.96
N GLY A 3 -2.25 -1.98 -45.81
CA GLY A 3 -1.49 -1.81 -44.56
C GLY A 3 -2.38 -1.64 -43.33
N ALA A 4 -3.52 -0.97 -43.49
CA ALA A 4 -4.53 -0.78 -42.45
C ALA A 4 -5.11 -2.09 -41.87
N LEU A 5 -5.37 -3.09 -42.73
CA LEU A 5 -5.89 -4.39 -42.27
C LEU A 5 -4.87 -5.16 -41.42
N LYS A 6 -3.59 -5.09 -41.79
CA LYS A 6 -2.49 -5.72 -41.06
C LYS A 6 -2.31 -5.05 -39.69
N GLU A 7 -2.41 -3.73 -39.64
CA GLU A 7 -2.30 -2.95 -38.38
C GLU A 7 -3.41 -3.32 -37.39
N VAL A 8 -4.68 -3.31 -37.82
CA VAL A 8 -5.82 -3.68 -36.97
C VAL A 8 -5.70 -5.12 -36.48
N ARG A 9 -5.26 -6.06 -37.31
CA ARG A 9 -5.01 -7.46 -36.92
C ARG A 9 -3.94 -7.56 -35.84
N ASN A 10 -2.84 -6.83 -35.98
CA ASN A 10 -1.77 -6.81 -34.97
C ASN A 10 -2.27 -6.22 -33.65
N ARG A 11 -3.08 -5.17 -33.70
CA ARG A 11 -3.68 -4.55 -32.52
C ARG A 11 -4.64 -5.50 -31.78
N ILE A 12 -5.46 -6.26 -32.53
CA ILE A 12 -6.30 -7.31 -31.95
C ILE A 12 -5.46 -8.35 -31.20
N LYS A 13 -4.37 -8.85 -31.80
CA LYS A 13 -3.48 -9.82 -31.13
C LYS A 13 -2.85 -9.25 -29.85
N SER A 14 -2.37 -8.00 -29.89
CA SER A 14 -1.78 -7.35 -28.74
C SER A 14 -2.78 -7.19 -27.59
N VAL A 15 -4.02 -6.74 -27.87
CA VAL A 15 -5.07 -6.59 -26.87
C VAL A 15 -5.52 -7.93 -26.30
N GLN A 16 -5.58 -9.00 -27.13
CA GLN A 16 -5.87 -10.35 -26.64
C GLN A 16 -4.79 -10.84 -25.66
N SER A 17 -3.52 -10.66 -25.99
CA SER A 17 -2.43 -11.02 -25.09
C SER A 17 -2.49 -10.21 -23.77
N THR A 18 -2.74 -8.91 -23.86
CA THR A 18 -2.90 -8.05 -22.67
C THR A 18 -4.05 -8.54 -21.79
N GLN A 19 -5.19 -8.90 -22.37
CA GLN A 19 -6.33 -9.45 -21.65
C GLN A 19 -6.00 -10.77 -20.93
N GLN A 20 -5.27 -11.66 -21.59
CA GLN A 20 -4.84 -12.92 -20.95
C GLN A 20 -3.92 -12.66 -19.75
N ILE A 21 -2.99 -11.71 -19.90
CA ILE A 21 -2.07 -11.30 -18.83
C ILE A 21 -2.85 -10.71 -17.67
N THR A 22 -3.79 -9.78 -17.91
CA THR A 22 -4.57 -9.15 -16.84
C THR A 22 -5.46 -10.14 -16.11
N LYS A 23 -6.06 -11.12 -16.81
CA LYS A 23 -6.80 -12.22 -16.20
C LYS A 23 -5.90 -13.09 -15.30
N ALA A 24 -4.71 -13.43 -15.77
CA ALA A 24 -3.75 -14.19 -14.97
C ALA A 24 -3.31 -13.41 -13.72
N MET A 25 -3.02 -12.11 -13.87
CA MET A 25 -2.66 -11.24 -12.75
C MET A 25 -3.80 -11.09 -11.73
N LYS A 26 -5.06 -11.02 -12.17
CA LYS A 26 -6.23 -11.05 -11.28
C LYS A 26 -6.24 -12.32 -10.43
N MET A 27 -6.08 -13.50 -11.04
CA MET A 27 -6.08 -14.78 -10.32
C MET A 27 -4.94 -14.89 -9.31
N VAL A 28 -3.72 -14.49 -9.69
CA VAL A 28 -2.56 -14.46 -8.78
C VAL A 28 -2.79 -13.51 -7.62
N SER A 29 -3.37 -12.32 -7.88
CA SER A 29 -3.66 -11.33 -6.85
C SER A 29 -4.74 -11.84 -5.88
N ALA A 30 -5.77 -12.53 -6.38
CA ALA A 30 -6.80 -13.16 -5.54
C ALA A 30 -6.21 -14.23 -4.60
N ALA A 31 -5.31 -15.09 -5.12
CA ALA A 31 -4.64 -16.10 -4.29
C ALA A 31 -3.75 -15.48 -3.20
N LYS A 32 -3.02 -14.40 -3.54
CA LYS A 32 -2.20 -13.66 -2.56
C LYS A 32 -3.05 -12.92 -1.54
N LEU A 33 -4.16 -12.31 -1.97
CA LEU A 33 -5.13 -11.67 -1.08
C LEU A 33 -5.64 -12.64 -0.03
N ARG A 34 -6.05 -13.85 -0.44
CA ARG A 34 -6.53 -14.87 0.50
C ARG A 34 -5.49 -15.20 1.56
N ARG A 35 -4.23 -15.44 1.16
CA ARG A 35 -3.14 -15.71 2.11
C ARG A 35 -2.90 -14.53 3.07
N ALA A 36 -2.97 -13.29 2.57
CA ALA A 36 -2.82 -12.10 3.40
C ALA A 36 -3.99 -11.95 4.39
N GLN A 37 -5.23 -12.26 3.97
CA GLN A 37 -6.40 -12.27 4.86
C GLN A 37 -6.28 -13.32 5.96
N ASP A 38 -5.82 -14.53 5.63
CA ASP A 38 -5.58 -15.58 6.62
C ASP A 38 -4.57 -15.12 7.68
N ALA A 39 -3.46 -14.49 7.25
CA ALA A 39 -2.45 -13.95 8.15
C ALA A 39 -2.98 -12.82 9.06
N ILE A 40 -3.80 -11.90 8.52
CA ILE A 40 -4.43 -10.83 9.31
C ILE A 40 -5.39 -11.44 10.34
N THR A 41 -6.21 -12.43 9.95
CA THR A 41 -7.19 -13.06 10.84
C THR A 41 -6.50 -13.76 12.02
N GLN A 42 -5.37 -14.41 11.76
CA GLN A 42 -4.56 -15.04 12.82
C GLN A 42 -3.91 -14.02 13.75
N MET A 43 -3.52 -12.85 13.22
CA MET A 43 -2.83 -11.81 14.00
C MET A 43 -3.76 -10.95 14.86
N ARG A 44 -5.02 -10.75 14.43
CA ARG A 44 -6.00 -9.86 15.10
C ARG A 44 -6.20 -10.13 16.58
N PRO A 45 -6.44 -11.38 17.04
CA PRO A 45 -6.66 -11.67 18.47
C PRO A 45 -5.46 -11.27 19.32
N TYR A 46 -4.25 -11.55 18.82
CA TYR A 46 -3.01 -11.21 19.51
C TYR A 46 -2.82 -9.70 19.63
N ALA A 47 -2.99 -8.97 18.54
CA ALA A 47 -2.87 -7.51 18.52
C ALA A 47 -3.89 -6.83 19.44
N GLN A 48 -5.15 -7.30 19.44
CA GLN A 48 -6.20 -6.78 20.31
C GLN A 48 -5.87 -7.04 21.78
N LYS A 49 -5.42 -8.25 22.11
CA LYS A 49 -5.08 -8.59 23.49
C LYS A 49 -3.92 -7.78 24.03
N LEU A 50 -2.88 -7.56 23.22
CA LEU A 50 -1.78 -6.68 23.61
C LEU A 50 -2.24 -5.24 23.85
N GLN A 51 -3.13 -4.72 23.01
CA GLN A 51 -3.66 -3.37 23.16
C GLN A 51 -4.56 -3.23 24.41
N GLU A 52 -5.38 -4.25 24.72
CA GLU A 52 -6.14 -4.31 25.96
C GLU A 52 -5.22 -4.32 27.20
N MET A 53 -4.18 -5.16 27.16
CA MET A 53 -3.21 -5.22 28.25
C MET A 53 -2.54 -3.87 28.50
N LEU A 54 -2.07 -3.20 27.42
CA LEU A 54 -1.48 -1.87 27.54
C LEU A 54 -2.45 -0.85 28.12
N SER A 55 -3.69 -0.81 27.59
CA SER A 55 -4.73 0.10 28.09
C SER A 55 -4.98 -0.10 29.59
N ASN A 56 -5.05 -1.35 30.05
CA ASN A 56 -5.25 -1.68 31.45
C ASN A 56 -4.06 -1.28 32.35
N ILE A 57 -2.82 -1.49 31.85
CA ILE A 57 -1.62 -1.12 32.61
C ILE A 57 -1.51 0.40 32.73
N VAL A 58 -1.72 1.12 31.62
CA VAL A 58 -1.61 2.60 31.58
C VAL A 58 -2.73 3.25 32.37
N SER A 59 -3.98 2.74 32.32
CA SER A 59 -5.11 3.31 33.08
C SER A 59 -4.99 3.13 34.59
N ASN A 60 -4.30 2.07 35.05
CA ASN A 60 -4.08 1.76 36.45
C ASN A 60 -2.75 2.30 37.01
N SER A 61 -1.97 3.02 36.19
CA SER A 61 -0.71 3.65 36.62
C SER A 61 -0.97 5.06 37.15
N GLU A 62 -1.12 5.19 38.45
CA GLU A 62 -1.08 6.48 39.16
C GLU A 62 0.40 6.84 39.43
N GLY A 63 1.04 7.51 38.45
CA GLY A 63 2.42 7.95 38.62
C GLY A 63 3.16 8.18 37.31
N ASP A 64 4.26 8.92 37.36
CA ASP A 64 5.18 9.17 36.25
C ASP A 64 5.95 7.89 35.88
N VAL A 65 5.30 7.00 35.18
CA VAL A 65 6.01 5.88 34.55
C VAL A 65 6.90 6.48 33.49
N ASN A 66 8.21 6.36 33.69
CA ASN A 66 9.21 6.85 32.72
C ASN A 66 9.18 6.03 31.43
N MET A 67 8.17 6.29 30.60
CA MET A 67 8.00 5.64 29.31
C MET A 67 8.82 6.39 28.27
N ALA A 68 10.06 5.99 28.04
CA ALA A 68 10.96 6.61 27.06
C ALA A 68 10.30 6.81 25.68
N LEU A 69 9.39 5.90 25.29
CA LEU A 69 8.66 5.94 24.01
C LEU A 69 7.33 6.72 24.07
N ALA A 70 6.92 7.24 25.22
CA ALA A 70 5.69 8.03 25.39
C ALA A 70 5.98 9.50 25.79
N VAL A 71 7.24 9.88 25.91
CA VAL A 71 7.66 11.25 26.28
C VAL A 71 7.27 12.20 25.15
N GLN A 72 6.38 13.15 25.47
CA GLN A 72 6.06 14.26 24.57
C GLN A 72 7.13 15.35 24.70
N ARG A 73 7.67 15.79 23.59
CA ARG A 73 8.65 16.86 23.49
C ARG A 73 8.35 17.77 22.30
N PRO A 74 8.91 19.00 22.26
CA PRO A 74 8.79 19.85 21.08
C PRO A 74 9.27 19.09 19.83
N VAL A 75 8.44 19.09 18.78
CA VAL A 75 8.73 18.34 17.56
C VAL A 75 9.66 19.15 16.67
N GLU A 76 10.89 18.70 16.52
CA GLU A 76 11.86 19.28 15.59
C GLU A 76 12.11 18.36 14.40
N ASN A 77 12.35 17.09 14.63
CA ASN A 77 12.63 16.09 13.62
C ASN A 77 11.49 15.07 13.53
N VAL A 78 11.05 14.77 12.32
CA VAL A 78 9.89 13.91 12.08
C VAL A 78 10.28 12.75 11.16
N MET A 79 9.82 11.54 11.49
CA MET A 79 9.90 10.38 10.62
C MET A 79 8.49 9.99 10.16
N ILE A 80 8.34 9.73 8.86
CA ILE A 80 7.09 9.23 8.30
C ILE A 80 7.34 7.82 7.75
N ILE A 81 6.73 6.83 8.37
CA ILE A 81 6.73 5.44 7.87
C ILE A 81 5.60 5.34 6.84
N VAL A 82 5.92 5.01 5.60
CA VAL A 82 4.93 4.90 4.52
C VAL A 82 4.96 3.50 3.95
N VAL A 83 3.84 2.78 4.11
CA VAL A 83 3.72 1.41 3.61
C VAL A 83 3.06 1.42 2.24
N THR A 84 3.84 1.17 1.19
CA THR A 84 3.40 1.11 -0.21
C THR A 84 3.62 -0.29 -0.78
N SER A 85 3.35 -0.50 -2.07
CA SER A 85 3.65 -1.77 -2.73
C SER A 85 5.04 -1.77 -3.40
N ASP A 86 5.55 -2.98 -3.68
CA ASP A 86 6.76 -3.14 -4.49
C ASP A 86 6.49 -2.98 -5.98
N ARG A 87 5.28 -3.36 -6.44
CA ARG A 87 4.92 -3.39 -7.86
C ARG A 87 3.74 -2.46 -8.14
N GLY A 88 3.72 -1.87 -9.32
CA GLY A 88 2.60 -1.07 -9.82
C GLY A 88 1.40 -1.93 -10.23
N LEU A 89 0.54 -1.36 -11.05
CA LEU A 89 -0.70 -1.97 -11.58
C LEU A 89 -1.74 -2.31 -10.51
N CYS A 90 -1.75 -1.59 -9.41
CA CYS A 90 -2.73 -1.68 -8.32
C CYS A 90 -3.68 -0.46 -8.30
N GLY A 91 -4.00 0.10 -9.47
CA GLY A 91 -4.82 1.30 -9.56
C GLY A 91 -4.19 2.51 -8.86
N GLY A 92 -4.99 3.27 -8.14
CA GLY A 92 -4.55 4.45 -7.39
C GLY A 92 -3.91 4.17 -6.02
N TYR A 93 -3.69 2.91 -5.65
CA TYR A 93 -3.21 2.52 -4.31
C TYR A 93 -1.96 3.29 -3.87
N ASN A 94 -0.88 3.19 -4.62
CA ASN A 94 0.38 3.86 -4.27
C ASN A 94 0.28 5.39 -4.34
N SER A 95 -0.38 5.92 -5.35
CA SER A 95 -0.54 7.36 -5.54
C SER A 95 -1.30 7.99 -4.38
N ASN A 96 -2.34 7.32 -3.88
CA ASN A 96 -3.14 7.82 -2.76
C ASN A 96 -2.36 7.80 -1.44
N LEU A 97 -1.56 6.74 -1.17
CA LEU A 97 -0.69 6.69 0.00
C LEU A 97 0.39 7.78 -0.03
N ILE A 98 1.02 7.99 -1.18
CA ILE A 98 2.03 9.03 -1.35
C ILE A 98 1.41 10.42 -1.21
N LYS A 99 0.20 10.64 -1.76
CA LYS A 99 -0.55 11.89 -1.58
C LYS A 99 -0.90 12.13 -0.12
N LEU A 100 -1.41 11.10 0.58
CA LEU A 100 -1.72 11.21 2.00
C LEU A 100 -0.49 11.54 2.84
N ALA A 101 0.65 10.91 2.56
CA ALA A 101 1.89 11.22 3.25
C ALA A 101 2.32 12.68 3.05
N LYS A 102 2.26 13.16 1.81
CA LYS A 102 2.57 14.57 1.51
C LYS A 102 1.57 15.54 2.16
N LEU A 103 0.30 15.17 2.25
CA LEU A 103 -0.74 15.95 2.92
C LEU A 103 -0.45 16.05 4.43
N VAL A 104 -0.18 14.92 5.09
CA VAL A 104 0.18 14.89 6.52
C VAL A 104 1.41 15.76 6.80
N ILE A 105 2.43 15.70 5.95
CA ILE A 105 3.62 16.53 6.09
C ILE A 105 3.25 18.02 5.96
N ALA A 106 2.45 18.37 4.97
CA ALA A 106 2.06 19.76 4.71
C ALA A 106 1.15 20.36 5.81
N GLU A 107 0.24 19.55 6.37
CA GLU A 107 -0.72 20.00 7.38
C GLU A 107 -0.14 19.99 8.80
N LYS A 108 0.55 18.88 9.19
CA LYS A 108 1.05 18.73 10.56
C LYS A 108 2.46 19.26 10.76
N TYR A 109 3.33 19.21 9.75
CA TYR A 109 4.77 19.44 9.87
C TYR A 109 5.35 20.43 8.83
N PRO A 110 4.67 21.54 8.51
CA PRO A 110 5.14 22.46 7.45
C PRO A 110 6.49 23.12 7.80
N GLN A 111 6.71 23.45 9.08
CA GLN A 111 7.95 24.08 9.53
C GLN A 111 9.14 23.10 9.47
N GLN A 112 8.92 21.85 9.86
CA GLN A 112 9.93 20.80 9.82
C GLN A 112 10.30 20.45 8.37
N PHE A 113 9.30 20.42 7.50
CA PHE A 113 9.52 20.21 6.08
C PHE A 113 10.35 21.33 5.44
N ALA A 114 10.01 22.60 5.71
CA ALA A 114 10.77 23.74 5.22
C ALA A 114 12.24 23.75 5.68
N LYS A 115 12.52 23.22 6.87
CA LYS A 115 13.87 23.07 7.44
C LYS A 115 14.58 21.78 6.99
N GLY A 116 13.97 20.94 6.14
CA GLY A 116 14.54 19.64 5.74
C GLY A 116 14.65 18.60 6.87
N LYS A 117 13.84 18.76 7.94
CA LYS A 117 13.83 17.89 9.13
C LYS A 117 12.76 16.78 9.08
N VAL A 118 12.27 16.46 7.88
CA VAL A 118 11.35 15.35 7.64
C VAL A 118 12.09 14.22 6.94
N GLN A 119 12.08 13.03 7.55
CA GLN A 119 12.67 11.82 7.03
C GLN A 119 11.57 10.80 6.70
N ILE A 120 11.71 10.11 5.57
CA ILE A 120 10.78 9.06 5.14
C ILE A 120 11.43 7.69 5.37
N LEU A 121 10.70 6.79 6.04
CA LEU A 121 11.01 5.36 6.12
C LEU A 121 10.01 4.61 5.24
N PRO A 122 10.35 4.30 3.98
CA PRO A 122 9.45 3.60 3.09
C PRO A 122 9.51 2.10 3.34
N ILE A 123 8.35 1.46 3.42
CA ILE A 123 8.16 0.02 3.29
C ILE A 123 7.47 -0.18 1.93
N GLY A 124 8.18 -0.79 0.98
CA GLY A 124 7.74 -0.96 -0.40
C GLY A 124 8.46 -0.04 -1.40
N LYS A 125 8.83 -0.65 -2.52
CA LYS A 125 9.67 -0.04 -3.56
C LYS A 125 9.05 1.22 -4.18
N LYS A 126 7.73 1.25 -4.37
CA LYS A 126 7.06 2.40 -5.02
C LYS A 126 7.09 3.67 -4.18
N GLY A 127 7.01 3.56 -2.87
CA GLY A 127 7.23 4.68 -1.96
C GLY A 127 8.68 5.15 -2.00
N TYR A 128 9.63 4.22 -1.88
CA TYR A 128 11.06 4.52 -1.98
C TYR A 128 11.39 5.30 -3.24
N GLU A 129 11.03 4.78 -4.43
CA GLU A 129 11.28 5.44 -5.72
C GLU A 129 10.67 6.85 -5.79
N SER A 130 9.43 7.01 -5.29
CA SER A 130 8.71 8.27 -5.38
C SER A 130 9.29 9.35 -4.47
N PHE A 131 9.57 9.02 -3.21
CA PHE A 131 10.10 10.00 -2.24
C PHE A 131 11.55 10.37 -2.54
N THR A 132 12.37 9.43 -3.01
CA THR A 132 13.73 9.70 -3.46
C THR A 132 13.73 10.66 -4.64
N LYS A 133 12.87 10.44 -5.65
CA LYS A 133 12.72 11.38 -6.80
C LYS A 133 12.18 12.75 -6.39
N SER A 134 11.39 12.81 -5.31
CA SER A 134 10.86 14.09 -4.79
C SER A 134 11.84 14.82 -3.87
N GLY A 135 13.07 14.34 -3.69
CA GLY A 135 14.12 15.00 -2.91
C GLY A 135 13.96 14.90 -1.39
N PHE A 136 13.13 14.00 -0.88
CA PHE A 136 13.03 13.75 0.55
C PHE A 136 14.27 13.00 1.08
N LYS A 137 14.60 13.21 2.35
CA LYS A 137 15.56 12.36 3.07
C LYS A 137 14.91 10.99 3.31
N VAL A 138 15.46 9.93 2.68
CA VAL A 138 14.85 8.59 2.69
C VAL A 138 15.78 7.59 3.36
N VAL A 139 15.23 6.77 4.27
CA VAL A 139 15.90 5.58 4.82
C VAL A 139 15.85 4.48 3.77
N ASN A 140 16.99 3.94 3.35
CA ASN A 140 17.10 3.00 2.23
C ASN A 140 17.18 1.52 2.62
N GLN A 141 16.98 1.18 3.89
CA GLN A 141 17.25 -0.17 4.42
C GLN A 141 16.03 -1.10 4.42
N TYR A 142 14.79 -0.55 4.37
CA TYR A 142 13.56 -1.30 4.68
C TYR A 142 12.54 -1.33 3.54
N TRP A 143 12.88 -0.82 2.36
CA TRP A 143 11.93 -0.75 1.24
C TRP A 143 11.59 -2.12 0.64
N ASP A 144 12.42 -3.15 0.84
CA ASP A 144 12.27 -4.49 0.26
C ASP A 144 11.60 -5.52 1.20
N ILE A 145 11.01 -5.08 2.30
CA ILE A 145 10.39 -5.94 3.32
C ILE A 145 9.38 -6.93 2.72
N PHE A 146 8.64 -6.55 1.68
CA PHE A 146 7.68 -7.43 1.01
C PHE A 146 8.33 -8.57 0.22
N THR A 147 9.64 -8.51 -0.01
CA THR A 147 10.40 -9.64 -0.54
C THR A 147 10.68 -10.64 0.58
N GLY A 148 9.70 -11.53 0.82
CA GLY A 148 9.73 -12.48 1.96
C GLY A 148 9.32 -11.80 3.26
N LEU A 149 8.07 -11.28 3.29
CA LEU A 149 7.48 -10.65 4.47
C LEU A 149 7.53 -11.59 5.68
N SER A 150 8.22 -11.17 6.72
CA SER A 150 8.33 -11.85 8.01
C SER A 150 8.23 -10.84 9.15
N PHE A 151 7.89 -11.31 10.34
CA PHE A 151 7.85 -10.49 11.54
C PHE A 151 9.20 -9.83 11.84
N ASP A 152 10.31 -10.58 11.72
CA ASP A 152 11.66 -10.10 12.05
C ASP A 152 12.10 -8.92 11.18
N LYS A 153 11.77 -8.95 9.87
CA LYS A 153 12.07 -7.84 8.97
C LYS A 153 11.31 -6.57 9.34
N VAL A 154 10.03 -6.71 9.70
CA VAL A 154 9.20 -5.56 10.10
C VAL A 154 9.63 -5.06 11.48
N GLN A 155 9.97 -5.98 12.39
CA GLN A 155 10.50 -5.65 13.71
C GLN A 155 11.79 -4.82 13.61
N SER A 156 12.68 -5.14 12.68
CA SER A 156 13.91 -4.36 12.48
C SER A 156 13.63 -2.91 12.05
N ALA A 157 12.62 -2.69 11.21
CA ALA A 157 12.18 -1.35 10.83
C ALA A 157 11.52 -0.60 12.01
N ALA A 158 10.68 -1.27 12.79
CA ALA A 158 10.09 -0.70 14.00
C ALA A 158 11.15 -0.34 15.04
N LYS A 159 12.13 -1.23 15.24
CA LYS A 159 13.25 -1.01 16.16
C LYS A 159 14.06 0.22 15.73
N HIS A 160 14.37 0.38 14.46
CA HIS A 160 15.06 1.57 13.95
C HIS A 160 14.31 2.86 14.31
N ALA A 161 12.99 2.90 14.13
CA ALA A 161 12.17 4.06 14.50
C ALA A 161 12.14 4.31 16.02
N MET A 162 12.04 3.24 16.82
CA MET A 162 12.06 3.33 18.29
C MET A 162 13.43 3.79 18.81
N ASP A 163 14.52 3.26 18.28
CA ASP A 163 15.87 3.62 18.68
C ASP A 163 16.17 5.09 18.31
N ALA A 164 15.80 5.54 17.11
CA ALA A 164 15.95 6.94 16.69
C ALA A 164 15.13 7.89 17.59
N PHE A 165 13.93 7.48 18.03
CA PHE A 165 13.12 8.24 18.95
C PHE A 165 13.73 8.26 20.37
N ALA A 166 14.18 7.14 20.88
CA ALA A 166 14.82 7.03 22.20
C ALA A 166 16.12 7.86 22.29
N ASN A 167 16.92 7.85 21.21
CA ASN A 167 18.14 8.63 21.07
C ASN A 167 17.91 10.13 20.83
N LYS A 168 16.65 10.59 20.75
CA LYS A 168 16.28 11.98 20.49
C LYS A 168 16.69 12.49 19.10
N GLU A 169 16.93 11.59 18.16
CA GLU A 169 17.18 11.95 16.76
C GLU A 169 15.89 12.33 16.05
N ILE A 170 14.76 11.69 16.44
CA ILE A 170 13.41 11.90 15.92
C ILE A 170 12.47 12.17 17.09
N ASP A 171 11.57 13.16 16.94
CA ASP A 171 10.64 13.59 17.98
C ASP A 171 9.20 13.13 17.75
N ALA A 172 8.86 12.79 16.51
CA ALA A 172 7.56 12.24 16.14
C ALA A 172 7.70 11.23 15.00
N VAL A 173 6.91 10.16 15.07
CA VAL A 173 6.82 9.16 14.02
C VAL A 173 5.35 8.97 13.64
N GLU A 174 5.02 9.19 12.37
CA GLU A 174 3.69 8.90 11.80
C GLU A 174 3.76 7.63 10.97
N LEU A 175 2.71 6.81 11.04
CA LEU A 175 2.55 5.58 10.26
C LEU A 175 1.43 5.77 9.26
N ILE A 176 1.75 5.62 7.97
CA ILE A 176 0.81 5.77 6.86
C ILE A 176 0.72 4.46 6.09
N TYR A 177 -0.47 3.89 6.08
CA TYR A 177 -0.73 2.61 5.44
C TYR A 177 -2.18 2.52 4.94
N SER A 178 -2.52 1.41 4.31
CA SER A 178 -3.90 1.12 3.91
C SER A 178 -4.46 -0.01 4.76
N GLU A 179 -5.46 0.32 5.58
CA GLU A 179 -6.24 -0.66 6.34
C GLU A 179 -7.13 -1.48 5.38
N PHE A 180 -7.08 -2.78 5.52
CA PHE A 180 -7.89 -3.68 4.72
C PHE A 180 -9.31 -3.81 5.29
N LYS A 181 -10.31 -3.37 4.52
CA LYS A 181 -11.73 -3.60 4.83
C LYS A 181 -12.31 -4.73 3.98
N ASN A 182 -12.17 -4.63 2.67
CA ASN A 182 -12.57 -5.65 1.71
C ASN A 182 -11.78 -5.48 0.40
N ALA A 183 -11.94 -6.40 -0.55
CA ALA A 183 -11.21 -6.39 -1.81
C ALA A 183 -11.46 -5.14 -2.67
N ALA A 184 -12.63 -4.52 -2.56
CA ALA A 184 -13.02 -3.36 -3.36
C ALA A 184 -12.71 -2.02 -2.68
N THR A 185 -12.69 -1.99 -1.35
CA THR A 185 -12.56 -0.75 -0.57
C THR A 185 -11.31 -0.79 0.31
N GLN A 186 -10.41 0.15 0.08
CA GLN A 186 -9.24 0.40 0.91
C GLN A 186 -9.45 1.67 1.72
N ARG A 187 -9.04 1.66 2.98
CA ARG A 187 -9.03 2.85 3.83
C ARG A 187 -7.59 3.28 4.04
N PHE A 188 -7.23 4.45 3.51
CA PHE A 188 -5.92 5.04 3.76
C PHE A 188 -5.92 5.72 5.12
N VAL A 189 -4.97 5.38 5.98
CA VAL A 189 -4.89 5.80 7.36
C VAL A 189 -3.53 6.44 7.62
N ALA A 190 -3.54 7.53 8.37
CA ALA A 190 -2.38 8.12 8.98
C ALA A 190 -2.59 8.13 10.49
N GLU A 191 -1.73 7.45 11.22
CA GLU A 191 -1.80 7.36 12.67
C GLU A 191 -0.43 7.68 13.29
N GLN A 192 -0.45 8.27 14.48
CA GLN A 192 0.76 8.53 15.23
C GLN A 192 1.32 7.21 15.76
N PHE A 193 2.57 6.92 15.43
CA PHE A 193 3.29 5.73 15.90
C PHE A 193 4.10 6.05 17.16
N LEU A 194 4.81 7.19 17.18
CA LEU A 194 5.54 7.71 18.33
C LEU A 194 5.41 9.23 18.42
N PRO A 195 5.35 9.79 19.63
CA PRO A 195 5.24 9.13 20.94
C PRO A 195 3.92 8.37 21.07
N VAL A 196 3.94 7.30 21.85
CA VAL A 196 2.72 6.50 22.12
C VAL A 196 1.70 7.38 22.84
N GLN A 197 0.51 7.49 22.26
CA GLN A 197 -0.57 8.25 22.88
C GLN A 197 -1.06 7.51 24.12
N LYS A 198 -1.24 8.24 25.22
CA LYS A 198 -1.94 7.71 26.40
C LYS A 198 -3.36 7.36 25.96
N VAL A 199 -3.71 6.09 26.00
CA VAL A 199 -5.08 5.63 25.71
C VAL A 199 -5.96 6.20 26.82
N GLY A 200 -6.81 7.16 26.47
CA GLY A 200 -7.79 7.72 27.43
C GLY A 200 -8.70 6.62 27.94
N LYS A 201 -9.10 6.70 29.20
CA LYS A 201 -10.07 5.77 29.81
C LYS A 201 -11.28 5.69 28.90
N THR A 202 -11.53 4.54 28.31
CA THR A 202 -12.80 4.26 27.63
C THR A 202 -13.85 4.09 28.74
N GLU A 203 -14.81 4.99 28.80
CA GLU A 203 -15.93 4.90 29.73
C GLU A 203 -16.59 3.53 29.57
N GLY A 204 -16.58 2.70 30.62
CA GLY A 204 -17.21 1.38 30.66
C GLY A 204 -16.30 0.18 30.82
N GLN A 205 -14.98 0.31 30.73
CA GLN A 205 -14.09 -0.81 31.12
C GLN A 205 -14.06 -0.96 32.64
N LYS A 206 -14.56 -2.12 33.12
CA LYS A 206 -14.39 -2.52 34.52
C LYS A 206 -12.90 -2.56 34.82
N ASN A 207 -12.42 -1.79 35.81
CA ASN A 207 -11.06 -1.90 36.33
C ASN A 207 -10.88 -3.34 36.83
N ALA A 208 -10.24 -4.18 36.03
CA ALA A 208 -9.81 -5.47 36.53
C ALA A 208 -8.54 -5.22 37.35
N ASP A 209 -8.59 -5.60 38.63
CA ASP A 209 -7.43 -5.57 39.49
C ASP A 209 -6.44 -6.65 39.03
N PHE A 210 -5.43 -6.24 38.27
CA PHE A 210 -4.35 -7.12 37.86
C PHE A 210 -3.20 -7.06 38.86
N ILE A 211 -2.67 -8.21 39.22
CA ILE A 211 -1.41 -8.34 39.96
C ILE A 211 -0.29 -8.27 38.92
N PHE A 212 0.62 -7.30 39.07
CA PHE A 212 1.72 -7.11 38.14
C PHE A 212 3.01 -7.66 38.76
N GLU A 213 3.60 -8.69 38.14
CA GLU A 213 4.90 -9.26 38.51
C GLU A 213 5.88 -9.16 37.32
N PRO A 214 7.12 -8.70 37.49
CA PRO A 214 7.78 -8.25 38.71
C PRO A 214 7.45 -6.82 39.14
N GLY A 215 6.79 -6.01 38.30
CA GLY A 215 6.37 -4.65 38.57
C GLY A 215 5.83 -3.95 37.33
N LYS A 216 5.00 -2.91 37.52
CA LYS A 216 4.37 -2.18 36.40
C LYS A 216 5.38 -1.58 35.43
N ASP A 217 6.43 -0.97 35.93
CA ASP A 217 7.42 -0.26 35.12
C ASP A 217 8.22 -1.21 34.22
N VAL A 218 8.61 -2.37 34.77
CA VAL A 218 9.33 -3.40 34.01
C VAL A 218 8.44 -4.00 32.90
N LEU A 219 7.18 -4.28 33.24
CA LEU A 219 6.22 -4.80 32.26
C LEU A 219 5.95 -3.80 31.14
N ILE A 220 5.81 -2.51 31.45
CA ILE A 220 5.61 -1.47 30.44
C ILE A 220 6.84 -1.37 29.53
N ALA A 221 8.04 -1.36 30.10
CA ALA A 221 9.28 -1.31 29.33
C ALA A 221 9.43 -2.49 28.37
N GLU A 222 8.97 -3.68 28.75
CA GLU A 222 8.98 -4.87 27.88
C GLU A 222 7.83 -4.92 26.87
N LEU A 223 6.63 -4.53 27.29
CA LEU A 223 5.43 -4.65 26.45
C LEU A 223 5.37 -3.55 25.38
N MET A 224 5.82 -2.34 25.68
CA MET A 224 5.74 -1.22 24.75
C MET A 224 6.44 -1.50 23.41
N PRO A 225 7.69 -1.97 23.37
CA PRO A 225 8.31 -2.37 22.12
C PRO A 225 7.59 -3.51 21.41
N LYS A 226 7.05 -4.50 22.15
CA LYS A 226 6.29 -5.62 21.59
C LYS A 226 5.01 -5.14 20.92
N ILE A 227 4.32 -4.17 21.51
CA ILE A 227 3.08 -3.58 20.97
C ILE A 227 3.38 -2.80 19.69
N LEU A 228 4.41 -1.95 19.70
CA LEU A 228 4.79 -1.18 18.52
C LEU A 228 5.24 -2.09 17.35
N ASN A 229 6.03 -3.12 17.64
CA ASN A 229 6.39 -4.12 16.63
C ASN A 229 5.14 -4.79 16.04
N THR A 230 4.19 -5.15 16.88
CA THR A 230 2.92 -5.77 16.49
C THR A 230 2.05 -4.80 15.68
N GLN A 231 1.99 -3.53 16.06
CA GLN A 231 1.26 -2.48 15.35
C GLN A 231 1.81 -2.28 13.93
N LEU A 232 3.13 -2.14 13.78
CA LEU A 232 3.75 -2.00 12.46
C LEU A 232 3.57 -3.27 11.62
N PHE A 233 3.68 -4.46 12.23
CA PHE A 233 3.46 -5.71 11.52
C PHE A 233 2.02 -5.86 11.05
N LYS A 234 1.02 -5.55 11.90
CA LYS A 234 -0.40 -5.51 11.54
C LYS A 234 -0.64 -4.53 10.39
N ALA A 235 -0.11 -3.31 10.47
CA ALA A 235 -0.24 -2.32 9.40
C ALA A 235 0.35 -2.80 8.08
N THR A 236 1.49 -3.52 8.13
CA THR A 236 2.13 -4.10 6.95
C THR A 236 1.32 -5.26 6.35
N LEU A 237 0.70 -6.10 7.19
CA LEU A 237 -0.21 -7.16 6.72
C LEU A 237 -1.48 -6.58 6.11
N ASP A 238 -2.10 -5.58 6.73
CA ASP A 238 -3.25 -4.86 6.21
C ASP A 238 -2.93 -4.20 4.85
N ALA A 239 -1.78 -3.55 4.75
CA ALA A 239 -1.30 -2.95 3.51
C ALA A 239 -1.08 -3.99 2.40
N ASN A 240 -0.53 -5.16 2.73
CA ASN A 240 -0.33 -6.26 1.78
C ASN A 240 -1.66 -6.80 1.24
N ALA A 241 -2.66 -7.01 2.10
CA ALA A 241 -3.99 -7.43 1.67
C ALA A 241 -4.68 -6.36 0.83
N SER A 242 -4.62 -5.08 1.26
CA SER A 242 -5.19 -3.94 0.53
C SER A 242 -4.57 -3.79 -0.86
N GLU A 243 -3.24 -3.94 -0.98
CA GLU A 243 -2.52 -3.92 -2.25
C GLU A 243 -3.03 -5.00 -3.21
N HIS A 244 -3.13 -6.25 -2.74
CA HIS A 244 -3.59 -7.36 -3.57
C HIS A 244 -5.06 -7.24 -3.93
N GLY A 245 -5.91 -6.71 -3.04
CA GLY A 245 -7.31 -6.36 -3.33
C GLY A 245 -7.42 -5.29 -4.42
N ALA A 246 -6.66 -4.21 -4.28
CA ALA A 246 -6.61 -3.12 -5.25
C ALA A 246 -6.11 -3.60 -6.63
N ARG A 247 -5.07 -4.44 -6.66
CA ARG A 247 -4.56 -5.02 -7.91
C ARG A 247 -5.56 -5.95 -8.54
N MET A 248 -6.23 -6.81 -7.78
CA MET A 248 -7.27 -7.69 -8.28
C MET A 248 -8.38 -6.91 -8.98
N THR A 249 -8.90 -5.86 -8.34
CA THR A 249 -9.95 -5.00 -8.88
C THR A 249 -9.47 -4.22 -10.11
N ALA A 250 -8.23 -3.70 -10.09
CA ALA A 250 -7.66 -2.99 -11.23
C ALA A 250 -7.47 -3.90 -12.45
N MET A 251 -7.03 -5.15 -12.25
CA MET A 251 -6.86 -6.13 -13.33
C MET A 251 -8.18 -6.63 -13.87
N ASP A 252 -9.23 -6.70 -13.05
CA ASP A 252 -10.59 -7.01 -13.49
C ASP A 252 -11.10 -5.95 -14.46
N LYS A 253 -11.09 -4.68 -14.03
CA LYS A 253 -11.46 -3.55 -14.89
C LYS A 253 -10.62 -3.49 -16.18
N ALA A 254 -9.32 -3.75 -16.08
CA ALA A 254 -8.45 -3.79 -17.26
C ALA A 254 -8.83 -4.92 -18.25
N SER A 255 -9.25 -6.08 -17.73
CA SER A 255 -9.71 -7.19 -18.54
C SER A 255 -11.04 -6.89 -19.23
N ASP A 256 -11.96 -6.21 -18.54
CA ASP A 256 -13.25 -5.79 -19.11
C ASP A 256 -13.05 -4.73 -20.20
N ASN A 257 -12.23 -3.71 -19.94
CA ASN A 257 -11.86 -2.70 -20.94
C ASN A 257 -11.20 -3.32 -22.18
N ALA A 258 -10.34 -4.34 -21.99
CA ALA A 258 -9.74 -5.07 -23.10
C ALA A 258 -10.79 -5.84 -23.92
N ASN A 259 -11.82 -6.42 -23.26
CA ASN A 259 -12.94 -7.07 -23.95
C ASN A 259 -13.72 -6.09 -24.84
N GLU A 260 -14.04 -4.92 -24.32
CA GLU A 260 -14.76 -3.89 -25.09
C GLU A 260 -13.95 -3.39 -26.28
N LEU A 261 -12.65 -3.16 -26.05
CA LEU A 261 -11.73 -2.77 -27.12
C LEU A 261 -11.62 -3.86 -28.19
N LEU A 262 -11.59 -5.13 -27.81
CA LEU A 262 -11.58 -6.24 -28.78
C LEU A 262 -12.84 -6.29 -29.62
N LYS A 263 -14.02 -6.02 -29.03
CA LYS A 263 -15.28 -5.95 -29.81
C LYS A 263 -15.21 -4.83 -30.85
N SER A 264 -14.78 -3.63 -30.47
CA SER A 264 -14.67 -2.50 -31.39
C SER A 264 -13.62 -2.73 -32.49
N LEU A 265 -12.48 -3.32 -32.15
CA LEU A 265 -11.44 -3.67 -33.14
C LEU A 265 -11.88 -4.75 -34.13
N LYS A 266 -12.68 -5.74 -33.70
CA LYS A 266 -13.26 -6.74 -34.62
C LYS A 266 -14.21 -6.11 -35.61
N ILE A 267 -15.05 -5.16 -35.20
CA ILE A 267 -15.94 -4.39 -36.08
C ILE A 267 -15.10 -3.60 -37.09
N SER A 268 -14.09 -2.89 -36.63
CA SER A 268 -13.17 -2.11 -37.46
C SER A 268 -12.42 -3.00 -38.47
N TYR A 269 -11.97 -4.17 -38.02
CA TYR A 269 -11.33 -5.16 -38.87
C TYR A 269 -12.27 -5.64 -40.03
N ASN A 270 -13.53 -5.96 -39.67
CA ASN A 270 -14.51 -6.43 -40.69
C ASN A 270 -14.82 -5.31 -41.70
N ARG A 271 -14.96 -4.06 -41.27
CA ARG A 271 -15.13 -2.89 -42.17
C ARG A 271 -13.93 -2.71 -43.07
N ALA A 272 -12.72 -2.74 -42.55
CA ALA A 272 -11.50 -2.61 -43.33
C ALA A 272 -11.33 -3.76 -44.32
N ARG A 273 -11.70 -4.98 -43.91
CA ARG A 273 -11.68 -6.16 -44.80
C ARG A 273 -12.66 -6.01 -45.96
N GLN A 274 -13.92 -5.60 -45.67
CA GLN A 274 -14.93 -5.37 -46.71
C GLN A 274 -14.49 -4.27 -47.69
N ALA A 275 -13.97 -3.14 -47.18
CA ALA A 275 -13.44 -2.08 -48.01
C ALA A 275 -12.30 -2.56 -48.92
N ALA A 276 -11.36 -3.35 -48.40
CA ALA A 276 -10.25 -3.89 -49.16
C ALA A 276 -10.74 -4.84 -50.28
N ILE A 277 -11.70 -5.73 -49.98
CA ILE A 277 -12.30 -6.61 -50.96
C ILE A 277 -13.01 -5.80 -52.05
N THR A 278 -13.79 -4.79 -51.69
CA THR A 278 -14.48 -3.92 -52.64
C THR A 278 -13.51 -3.20 -53.57
N THR A 279 -12.42 -2.64 -53.01
CA THR A 279 -11.38 -1.96 -53.79
C THR A 279 -10.70 -2.94 -54.76
N GLU A 280 -10.29 -4.13 -54.30
CA GLU A 280 -9.67 -5.16 -55.15
C GLU A 280 -10.63 -5.60 -56.29
N LEU A 281 -11.93 -5.79 -55.99
CA LEU A 281 -12.94 -6.11 -57.00
C LEU A 281 -13.13 -4.98 -58.03
N THR A 282 -13.17 -3.73 -57.57
CA THR A 282 -13.30 -2.55 -58.45
C THR A 282 -12.08 -2.41 -59.35
N GLU A 283 -10.87 -2.63 -58.82
CA GLU A 283 -9.62 -2.61 -59.60
C GLU A 283 -9.62 -3.70 -60.68
N ILE A 284 -10.04 -4.91 -60.34
CA ILE A 284 -10.14 -6.03 -61.31
C ILE A 284 -11.15 -5.72 -62.40
N VAL A 285 -12.36 -5.24 -62.05
CA VAL A 285 -13.40 -4.91 -63.02
C VAL A 285 -12.96 -3.77 -63.95
N SER A 286 -12.36 -2.71 -63.35
CA SER A 286 -11.85 -1.57 -64.12
C SER A 286 -10.70 -1.96 -65.04
N GLY A 287 -9.80 -2.86 -64.59
CA GLY A 287 -8.71 -3.37 -65.40
C GLY A 287 -9.22 -4.25 -66.55
N ALA A 288 -10.24 -5.12 -66.32
CA ALA A 288 -10.85 -5.91 -67.35
C ALA A 288 -11.60 -5.05 -68.39
N ALA A 289 -12.31 -4.03 -67.98
CA ALA A 289 -12.95 -3.06 -68.85
C ALA A 289 -11.97 -2.29 -69.77
N ALA A 290 -10.82 -1.91 -69.20
CA ALA A 290 -9.76 -1.22 -69.95
C ALA A 290 -9.04 -2.11 -70.98
N LEU A 291 -9.11 -3.44 -70.84
CA LEU A 291 -8.56 -4.41 -71.82
C LEU A 291 -9.53 -4.76 -72.93
N GLN A 292 -10.82 -4.45 -72.79
CA GLN A 292 -11.87 -4.73 -73.78
C GLN A 292 -12.21 -3.53 -74.69
N GLY A 293 -11.72 -2.34 -74.36
CA GLY A 293 -11.82 -1.14 -75.19
C GLY A 293 -10.52 -0.84 -75.87
#